data_20d7b1d1b2d67bac012b76be8314d55e
#
_entry.id   20d7b1d1b2d67bac012b76be8314d55e
#
_cell.length_a   1.000
_cell.length_b   1.000
_cell.length_c   1.000
_cell.angle_alpha   90.00
_cell.angle_beta   90.00
_cell.angle_gamma   90.00
#
_symmetry.space_group_name_H-M   'P 1'
#
loop_
_entity.id
_entity.type
_entity.pdbx_description
1 polymer ?
#
loop_
_entity_poly.entity_id
_entity_poly.type
_entity_poly.pdbx_seq_one_letter_code
_entity_poly.pdbx_strand_id
1 'polypeptide(L)'
;MYSHLQETVKQTIILSQFCKRVGIPFEVYTFTDQNPSSSNLDFYNVNEIVPSSNIRLRNVLSSRMNARQYKECVKNWLLMVENYTANYYGREAWGADEMGGTPLNESLLVLERTLSDFRKNNSLEKVNLVVLSDGDSNFGLDYKVTDTEGKAFTHSISGYKTTNVITDKENNQKFEIGARGSGITDNIISYIRKKHNLNAMGFFLCSGRSDIKNAIEKFCIDRETATSYYKTVEQ
;
A
#
# COMPACT_ATOMS: atom_id res chain seq x y z
N MET A 1 14.09 -1.86 -7.09
CA MET A 1 13.53 -2.17 -5.75
C MET A 1 14.56 -1.99 -4.63
N TYR A 2 15.65 -2.74 -4.56
CA TYR A 2 16.55 -2.75 -3.38
C TYR A 2 17.28 -1.43 -3.09
N SER A 3 17.65 -0.65 -4.11
CA SER A 3 18.33 0.64 -3.93
C SER A 3 17.47 1.71 -3.24
N HIS A 4 16.15 1.63 -3.39
CA HIS A 4 15.21 2.59 -2.80
C HIS A 4 14.70 2.17 -1.42
N LEU A 5 14.73 0.87 -1.12
CA LEU A 5 14.25 0.37 0.16
C LEU A 5 14.98 1.03 1.32
N GLN A 6 16.31 1.13 1.24
CA GLN A 6 17.11 1.75 2.28
C GLN A 6 16.75 3.21 2.52
N GLU A 7 16.61 3.98 1.45
CA GLU A 7 16.26 5.40 1.57
C GLU A 7 14.81 5.58 2.03
N THR A 8 13.89 4.76 1.53
CA THR A 8 12.49 4.76 1.98
C THR A 8 12.38 4.51 3.48
N VAL A 9 13.08 3.49 3.98
CA VAL A 9 13.06 3.14 5.40
C VAL A 9 13.69 4.25 6.24
N LYS A 10 14.83 4.83 5.81
CA LYS A 10 15.45 5.97 6.50
C LYS A 10 14.51 7.16 6.59
N GLN A 11 13.88 7.57 5.48
CA GLN A 11 12.94 8.69 5.47
C GLN A 11 11.73 8.42 6.37
N THR A 12 11.20 7.20 6.34
CA THR A 12 10.08 6.80 7.20
C THR A 12 10.47 6.85 8.69
N ILE A 13 11.68 6.40 9.04
CA ILE A 13 12.19 6.49 10.41
C ILE A 13 12.34 7.96 10.84
N ILE A 14 12.90 8.82 9.99
CA ILE A 14 13.05 10.25 10.30
C ILE A 14 11.69 10.89 10.55
N LEU A 15 10.71 10.64 9.68
CA LEU A 15 9.35 11.17 9.83
C LEU A 15 8.67 10.65 11.10
N SER A 16 8.78 9.36 11.38
CA SER A 16 8.19 8.77 12.58
C SER A 16 8.85 9.26 13.87
N GLN A 17 10.17 9.50 13.86
CA GLN A 17 10.87 10.13 14.98
C GLN A 17 10.42 11.58 15.22
N PHE A 18 10.24 12.32 14.13
CA PHE A 18 9.69 13.68 14.23
C PHE A 18 8.30 13.64 14.86
N CYS A 19 7.39 12.84 14.32
CA CYS A 19 6.03 12.70 14.87
C CYS A 19 6.06 12.33 16.36
N LYS A 20 6.91 11.35 16.72
CA LYS A 20 7.05 10.92 18.12
C LYS A 20 7.54 12.05 19.05
N ARG A 21 8.49 12.88 18.59
CA ARG A 21 9.02 14.00 19.37
C ARG A 21 8.01 15.11 19.60
N VAL A 22 7.16 15.38 18.62
CA VAL A 22 6.15 16.45 18.71
C VAL A 22 4.78 15.94 19.18
N GLY A 23 4.67 14.65 19.54
CA GLY A 23 3.44 14.06 20.06
C GLY A 23 2.36 13.83 19.01
N ILE A 24 2.70 13.76 17.74
CA ILE A 24 1.73 13.43 16.67
C ILE A 24 1.54 11.90 16.62
N PRO A 25 0.32 11.39 16.79
CA PRO A 25 0.04 9.96 16.65
C PRO A 25 0.33 9.47 15.23
N PHE A 26 0.94 8.29 15.11
CA PHE A 26 1.24 7.65 13.83
C PHE A 26 1.27 6.13 13.94
N GLU A 27 1.02 5.48 12.81
CA GLU A 27 1.22 4.07 12.57
C GLU A 27 1.94 3.91 11.23
N VAL A 28 2.91 3.01 11.17
CA VAL A 28 3.65 2.67 9.94
C VAL A 28 3.43 1.21 9.62
N TYR A 29 3.03 0.96 8.38
CA TYR A 29 2.78 -0.38 7.87
C TYR A 29 3.70 -0.68 6.68
N THR A 30 4.19 -1.90 6.62
CA THR A 30 4.76 -2.49 5.41
C THR A 30 3.75 -3.46 4.81
N PHE A 31 3.80 -3.63 3.50
CA PHE A 31 2.94 -4.57 2.78
C PHE A 31 3.76 -5.41 1.80
N THR A 32 3.39 -6.67 1.65
CA THR A 32 4.02 -7.63 0.74
C THR A 32 3.04 -8.74 0.37
N ASP A 33 3.32 -9.44 -0.73
CA ASP A 33 2.60 -10.63 -1.16
C ASP A 33 3.36 -11.93 -0.86
N GLN A 34 4.46 -11.85 -0.14
CA GLN A 34 5.27 -13.02 0.20
C GLN A 34 4.79 -13.72 1.48
N ASN A 35 5.01 -15.04 1.54
CA ASN A 35 4.60 -15.88 2.66
C ASN A 35 3.11 -15.74 3.04
N PRO A 36 2.21 -16.07 2.11
CA PRO A 36 0.79 -15.97 2.33
C PRO A 36 0.33 -16.94 3.41
N SER A 37 -0.56 -16.47 4.27
CA SER A 37 -1.44 -17.36 5.00
C SER A 37 -2.64 -17.64 4.11
N SER A 38 -3.05 -18.90 3.96
CA SER A 38 -4.27 -19.24 3.22
C SER A 38 -5.46 -18.48 3.79
N SER A 39 -6.11 -17.64 2.98
CA SER A 39 -7.37 -17.02 3.38
C SER A 39 -8.43 -18.13 3.47
N ASN A 40 -9.05 -18.25 4.62
CA ASN A 40 -10.23 -19.11 4.74
C ASN A 40 -11.40 -18.37 4.10
N LEU A 41 -11.84 -18.84 2.93
CA LEU A 41 -12.94 -18.24 2.17
C LEU A 41 -14.28 -18.31 2.91
N ASP A 42 -14.41 -19.14 3.96
CA ASP A 42 -15.64 -19.26 4.73
C ASP A 42 -16.00 -17.97 5.49
N PHE A 43 -14.99 -17.11 5.75
CA PHE A 43 -15.21 -15.81 6.38
C PHE A 43 -15.80 -14.74 5.48
N TYR A 44 -15.91 -15.01 4.16
CA TYR A 44 -16.36 -14.03 3.19
C TYR A 44 -17.67 -14.48 2.54
N ASN A 45 -18.54 -13.53 2.25
CA ASN A 45 -19.75 -13.77 1.48
C ASN A 45 -19.46 -13.86 -0.01
N VAL A 46 -20.33 -14.48 -0.78
CA VAL A 46 -20.26 -14.49 -2.25
C VAL A 46 -20.31 -13.04 -2.75
N ASN A 47 -19.48 -12.73 -3.74
CA ASN A 47 -19.25 -11.39 -4.28
C ASN A 47 -18.64 -10.37 -3.29
N GLU A 48 -18.11 -10.84 -2.17
CA GLU A 48 -17.33 -10.00 -1.28
C GLU A 48 -15.86 -9.99 -1.73
N ILE A 49 -15.23 -8.79 -1.64
CA ILE A 49 -13.80 -8.67 -1.90
C ILE A 49 -13.06 -9.44 -0.83
N VAL A 50 -12.24 -10.36 -1.30
CA VAL A 50 -11.32 -11.13 -0.48
C VAL A 50 -9.96 -10.48 -0.68
N PRO A 51 -9.31 -9.96 0.37
CA PRO A 51 -7.89 -9.61 0.26
C PRO A 51 -7.17 -10.84 -0.26
N SER A 52 -6.39 -10.67 -1.32
CA SER A 52 -5.61 -11.76 -1.89
C SER A 52 -4.98 -12.58 -0.76
N SER A 53 -5.04 -13.90 -0.86
CA SER A 53 -4.44 -14.81 0.13
C SER A 53 -2.97 -14.51 0.38
N ASN A 54 -2.39 -13.71 -0.48
CA ASN A 54 -0.97 -13.40 -0.52
C ASN A 54 -0.62 -12.06 0.14
N ILE A 55 -1.60 -11.30 0.61
CA ILE A 55 -1.28 -10.03 1.25
C ILE A 55 -0.85 -10.21 2.71
N ARG A 56 0.21 -9.53 3.07
CA ARG A 56 0.61 -9.31 4.46
C ARG A 56 0.79 -7.81 4.70
N LEU A 57 -0.02 -7.28 5.59
CA LEU A 57 0.09 -5.92 6.10
C LEU A 57 0.62 -5.98 7.53
N ARG A 58 1.80 -5.44 7.78
CA ARG A 58 2.47 -5.51 9.08
C ARG A 58 2.70 -4.11 9.65
N ASN A 59 2.23 -3.88 10.87
CA ASN A 59 2.59 -2.67 11.61
C ASN A 59 4.03 -2.78 12.12
N VAL A 60 4.90 -1.88 11.67
CA VAL A 60 6.34 -1.92 11.98
C VAL A 60 6.76 -0.83 12.97
N LEU A 61 6.07 0.32 12.98
CA LEU A 61 6.30 1.39 13.96
C LEU A 61 4.95 2.00 14.37
N SER A 62 4.84 2.34 15.64
CA SER A 62 3.65 2.98 16.21
C SER A 62 4.02 4.03 17.24
N SER A 63 3.26 5.12 17.28
CA SER A 63 3.38 6.13 18.33
C SER A 63 3.11 5.57 19.72
N ARG A 64 2.36 4.46 19.82
CA ARG A 64 2.03 3.77 21.08
C ARG A 64 3.20 2.98 21.67
N MET A 65 4.25 2.71 20.89
CA MET A 65 5.45 2.04 21.39
C MET A 65 6.16 2.87 22.43
N ASN A 66 6.56 2.27 23.55
CA ASN A 66 7.48 2.92 24.47
C ASN A 66 8.88 3.12 23.82
N ALA A 67 9.75 3.89 24.45
CA ALA A 67 11.05 4.25 23.88
C ALA A 67 11.93 3.03 23.56
N ARG A 68 11.88 1.99 24.40
CA ARG A 68 12.65 0.75 24.19
C ARG A 68 12.11 -0.03 23.01
N GLN A 69 10.81 -0.25 22.94
CA GLN A 69 10.15 -0.95 21.83
C GLN A 69 10.42 -0.24 20.51
N TYR A 70 10.24 1.08 20.47
CA TYR A 70 10.49 1.86 19.27
C TYR A 70 11.94 1.73 18.78
N LYS A 71 12.92 1.86 19.70
CA LYS A 71 14.34 1.72 19.37
C LYS A 71 14.67 0.32 18.82
N GLU A 72 14.14 -0.74 19.42
CA GLU A 72 14.34 -2.12 18.96
C GLU A 72 13.69 -2.35 17.58
N CYS A 73 12.48 -1.85 17.34
CA CYS A 73 11.84 -1.95 16.03
C CYS A 73 12.64 -1.21 14.95
N VAL A 74 13.10 0.01 15.21
CA VAL A 74 13.95 0.76 14.28
C VAL A 74 15.24 0.00 13.98
N LYS A 75 15.93 -0.53 15.01
CA LYS A 75 17.14 -1.30 14.84
C LYS A 75 16.89 -2.54 13.96
N ASN A 76 15.85 -3.30 14.27
CA ASN A 76 15.52 -4.52 13.52
C ASN A 76 15.16 -4.20 12.06
N TRP A 77 14.44 -3.10 11.83
CA TRP A 77 14.07 -2.68 10.48
C TRP A 77 15.30 -2.24 9.66
N LEU A 78 16.24 -1.51 10.25
CA LEU A 78 17.51 -1.16 9.62
C LEU A 78 18.38 -2.39 9.30
N LEU A 79 18.48 -3.35 10.23
CA LEU A 79 19.19 -4.60 10.00
C LEU A 79 18.57 -5.43 8.87
N MET A 80 17.24 -5.48 8.81
CA MET A 80 16.52 -6.12 7.71
C MET A 80 16.93 -5.50 6.38
N VAL A 81 16.89 -4.18 6.27
CA VAL A 81 17.25 -3.45 5.04
C VAL A 81 18.71 -3.68 4.66
N GLU A 82 19.61 -3.67 5.62
CA GLU A 82 21.03 -3.98 5.39
C GLU A 82 21.21 -5.40 4.83
N ASN A 83 20.53 -6.38 5.39
CA ASN A 83 20.57 -7.76 4.88
C ASN A 83 20.03 -7.86 3.44
N TYR A 84 18.96 -7.13 3.12
CA TYR A 84 18.45 -7.09 1.75
C TYR A 84 19.42 -6.43 0.76
N THR A 85 20.14 -5.39 1.17
CA THR A 85 21.06 -4.67 0.29
C THR A 85 22.41 -5.38 0.16
N ALA A 86 22.89 -6.06 1.20
CA ALA A 86 24.16 -6.77 1.20
C ALA A 86 24.11 -8.13 0.47
N ASN A 87 22.97 -8.78 0.51
CA ASN A 87 22.77 -10.12 -0.04
C ASN A 87 21.70 -10.14 -1.12
N TYR A 88 22.04 -9.72 -2.32
CA TYR A 88 21.16 -9.88 -3.51
C TYR A 88 20.69 -11.33 -3.72
N TYR A 89 21.44 -12.30 -3.16
CA TYR A 89 21.14 -13.74 -3.12
C TYR A 89 20.89 -14.28 -1.71
N GLY A 90 20.91 -13.44 -0.69
CA GLY A 90 20.84 -13.83 0.70
C GLY A 90 19.42 -14.21 1.12
N ARG A 91 19.24 -15.48 1.19
CA ARG A 91 18.00 -16.23 1.34
C ARG A 91 17.41 -16.26 2.75
N GLU A 92 17.90 -15.48 3.66
CA GLU A 92 17.35 -15.42 5.00
C GLU A 92 16.83 -14.01 5.31
N ALA A 93 15.94 -13.53 4.43
CA ALA A 93 14.94 -12.60 4.92
C ALA A 93 14.17 -13.34 6.00
N TRP A 94 14.05 -12.75 7.16
CA TRP A 94 13.18 -13.29 8.20
C TRP A 94 11.79 -13.45 7.59
N GLY A 95 11.31 -14.67 7.44
CA GLY A 95 10.19 -15.03 6.55
C GLY A 95 8.94 -14.17 6.64
N ALA A 96 8.76 -13.42 7.75
CA ALA A 96 7.70 -12.44 7.91
C ALA A 96 7.96 -11.09 7.20
N ASP A 97 9.21 -10.79 6.87
CA ASP A 97 9.64 -9.51 6.30
C ASP A 97 10.16 -9.68 4.86
N GLU A 98 9.88 -10.83 4.26
CA GLU A 98 10.24 -11.09 2.87
C GLU A 98 9.52 -10.11 1.95
N MET A 99 10.31 -9.40 1.14
CA MET A 99 9.81 -8.44 0.17
C MET A 99 9.44 -9.16 -1.11
N GLY A 100 8.32 -8.78 -1.70
CA GLY A 100 7.79 -9.39 -2.91
C GLY A 100 7.20 -8.38 -3.86
N GLY A 101 6.02 -8.71 -4.38
CA GLY A 101 5.27 -7.81 -5.22
C GLY A 101 4.67 -6.63 -4.46
N THR A 102 3.86 -5.85 -5.16
CA THR A 102 3.26 -4.61 -4.66
C THR A 102 1.73 -4.74 -4.57
N PRO A 103 1.18 -5.46 -3.55
CA PRO A 103 -0.27 -5.62 -3.38
C PRO A 103 -0.88 -4.36 -2.75
N LEU A 104 -0.69 -3.21 -3.41
CA LEU A 104 -1.07 -1.90 -2.87
C LEU A 104 -2.58 -1.74 -2.74
N ASN A 105 -3.35 -2.19 -3.73
CA ASN A 105 -4.80 -2.04 -3.74
C ASN A 105 -5.46 -2.78 -2.58
N GLU A 106 -5.08 -4.02 -2.37
CA GLU A 106 -5.57 -4.84 -1.26
C GLU A 106 -5.11 -4.29 0.08
N SER A 107 -3.86 -3.80 0.14
CA SER A 107 -3.30 -3.19 1.35
C SER A 107 -4.08 -1.95 1.77
N LEU A 108 -4.45 -1.10 0.82
CA LEU A 108 -5.26 0.08 1.07
C LEU A 108 -6.66 -0.28 1.59
N LEU A 109 -7.30 -1.31 1.04
CA LEU A 109 -8.61 -1.77 1.50
C LEU A 109 -8.56 -2.39 2.89
N VAL A 110 -7.49 -3.14 3.22
CA VAL A 110 -7.30 -3.68 4.58
C VAL A 110 -6.99 -2.55 5.56
N LEU A 111 -6.14 -1.60 5.17
CA LEU A 111 -5.78 -0.44 5.99
C LEU A 111 -7.00 0.44 6.28
N GLU A 112 -7.91 0.58 5.32
CA GLU A 112 -9.13 1.36 5.44
C GLU A 112 -9.94 0.96 6.70
N ARG A 113 -10.03 -0.34 6.98
CA ARG A 113 -10.73 -0.86 8.16
C ARG A 113 -10.11 -0.38 9.47
N THR A 114 -8.81 -0.09 9.50
CA THR A 114 -8.09 0.36 10.70
C THR A 114 -8.13 1.88 10.91
N LEU A 115 -8.47 2.65 9.89
CA LEU A 115 -8.45 4.12 9.94
C LEU A 115 -9.47 4.70 10.94
N SER A 116 -10.66 4.12 10.99
CA SER A 116 -11.70 4.56 11.95
C SER A 116 -11.24 4.40 13.38
N ASP A 117 -10.65 3.25 13.70
CA ASP A 117 -10.13 2.95 15.03
C ASP A 117 -8.94 3.84 15.37
N PHE A 118 -8.02 4.05 14.42
CA PHE A 118 -6.90 4.94 14.62
C PHE A 118 -7.34 6.37 14.96
N ARG A 119 -8.29 6.91 14.20
CA ARG A 119 -8.85 8.24 14.44
C ARG A 119 -9.52 8.33 15.80
N LYS A 120 -10.39 7.37 16.12
CA LYS A 120 -11.14 7.32 17.38
C LYS A 120 -10.22 7.21 18.59
N ASN A 121 -9.28 6.28 18.54
CA ASN A 121 -8.36 6.00 19.66
C ASN A 121 -7.39 7.14 19.95
N ASN A 122 -7.15 8.01 18.97
CA ASN A 122 -6.25 9.17 19.12
C ASN A 122 -6.99 10.52 19.11
N SER A 123 -8.34 10.53 19.05
CA SER A 123 -9.18 11.75 19.02
C SER A 123 -8.76 12.73 17.93
N LEU A 124 -8.52 12.25 16.71
CA LEU A 124 -7.96 13.05 15.62
C LEU A 124 -9.06 13.67 14.76
N GLU A 125 -8.98 14.97 14.54
CA GLU A 125 -9.81 15.68 13.56
C GLU A 125 -9.37 15.40 12.12
N LYS A 126 -8.05 15.38 11.90
CA LYS A 126 -7.44 15.15 10.57
C LYS A 126 -6.47 13.98 10.61
N VAL A 127 -6.52 13.17 9.57
CA VAL A 127 -5.58 12.07 9.33
C VAL A 127 -4.93 12.29 7.98
N ASN A 128 -3.63 12.02 7.90
CA ASN A 128 -2.89 12.02 6.64
C ASN A 128 -2.44 10.58 6.34
N LEU A 129 -2.77 10.09 5.16
CA LEU A 129 -2.28 8.84 4.62
C LEU A 129 -1.11 9.13 3.70
N VAL A 130 0.05 8.54 3.98
CA VAL A 130 1.24 8.64 3.13
C VAL A 130 1.56 7.26 2.59
N VAL A 131 1.59 7.14 1.28
CA VAL A 131 1.92 5.89 0.57
C VAL A 131 3.26 6.07 -0.13
N LEU A 132 4.20 5.17 0.16
CA LEU A 132 5.51 5.12 -0.48
C LEU A 132 5.59 3.81 -1.27
N SER A 133 5.78 3.89 -2.58
CA SER A 133 5.87 2.72 -3.46
C SER A 133 6.87 2.96 -4.59
N ASP A 134 7.55 1.93 -5.02
CA ASP A 134 8.45 1.93 -6.18
C ASP A 134 7.82 1.29 -7.43
N GLY A 135 6.56 0.88 -7.32
CA GLY A 135 5.82 0.24 -8.40
C GLY A 135 4.32 0.47 -8.34
N ASP A 136 3.68 0.14 -9.44
CA ASP A 136 2.24 0.05 -9.50
C ASP A 136 1.74 -1.12 -8.67
N SER A 137 0.47 -1.05 -8.26
CA SER A 137 -0.17 -2.20 -7.62
C SER A 137 -0.09 -3.41 -8.55
N ASN A 138 0.32 -4.54 -7.99
CA ASN A 138 0.13 -5.82 -8.63
C ASN A 138 -1.37 -6.03 -8.88
N PHE A 139 -1.67 -6.85 -9.85
CA PHE A 139 -3.00 -7.07 -10.42
C PHE A 139 -4.15 -7.06 -9.42
N GLY A 140 -5.30 -6.64 -9.91
CA GLY A 140 -6.68 -6.84 -9.53
C GLY A 140 -7.03 -7.20 -8.09
N LEU A 141 -8.23 -6.83 -7.71
CA LEU A 141 -8.84 -7.28 -6.47
C LEU A 141 -9.50 -8.64 -6.71
N ASP A 142 -9.38 -9.54 -5.75
CA ASP A 142 -10.07 -10.81 -5.77
C ASP A 142 -11.42 -10.72 -5.05
N TYR A 143 -12.40 -11.47 -5.52
CA TYR A 143 -13.69 -11.61 -4.85
C TYR A 143 -14.13 -13.08 -4.81
N LYS A 144 -14.91 -13.44 -3.79
CA LYS A 144 -15.41 -14.80 -3.61
C LYS A 144 -16.54 -15.09 -4.59
N VAL A 145 -16.43 -16.21 -5.27
CA VAL A 145 -17.49 -16.81 -6.09
C VAL A 145 -17.73 -18.25 -5.67
N THR A 146 -18.86 -18.82 -6.09
CA THR A 146 -19.16 -20.23 -5.94
C THR A 146 -19.44 -20.84 -7.30
N ASP A 147 -18.97 -22.05 -7.54
CA ASP A 147 -19.33 -22.83 -8.72
C ASP A 147 -20.74 -23.43 -8.63
N THR A 148 -21.15 -24.16 -9.63
CA THR A 148 -22.45 -24.85 -9.68
C THR A 148 -22.62 -25.94 -8.63
N GLU A 149 -21.52 -26.43 -8.06
CA GLU A 149 -21.48 -27.45 -7.01
C GLU A 149 -21.42 -26.83 -5.61
N GLY A 150 -21.39 -25.48 -5.51
CA GLY A 150 -21.32 -24.74 -4.25
C GLY A 150 -19.92 -24.61 -3.67
N LYS A 151 -18.87 -25.02 -4.41
CA LYS A 151 -17.47 -24.87 -3.99
C LYS A 151 -17.03 -23.43 -4.15
N ALA A 152 -16.49 -22.86 -3.07
CA ALA A 152 -16.00 -21.50 -3.06
C ALA A 152 -14.59 -21.39 -3.68
N PHE A 153 -14.37 -20.37 -4.50
CA PHE A 153 -13.06 -19.98 -5.04
C PHE A 153 -12.99 -18.45 -5.19
N THR A 154 -11.80 -17.93 -5.47
CA THR A 154 -11.62 -16.51 -5.76
C THR A 154 -11.56 -16.27 -7.26
N HIS A 155 -12.16 -15.15 -7.69
CA HIS A 155 -12.05 -14.65 -9.05
C HIS A 155 -11.44 -13.25 -9.02
N SER A 156 -10.41 -13.04 -9.84
CA SER A 156 -9.73 -11.74 -9.91
C SER A 156 -10.50 -10.74 -10.76
N ILE A 157 -10.64 -9.53 -10.25
CA ILE A 157 -11.09 -8.38 -11.02
C ILE A 157 -9.94 -7.95 -11.95
N SER A 158 -9.63 -8.76 -12.93
CA SER A 158 -8.61 -8.50 -13.93
C SER A 158 -9.28 -8.35 -15.28
N GLY A 159 -9.74 -7.19 -15.63
CA GLY A 159 -10.40 -7.02 -16.93
C GLY A 159 -10.00 -5.75 -17.64
N TYR A 160 -9.41 -5.88 -18.80
CA TYR A 160 -9.08 -4.76 -19.68
C TYR A 160 -10.32 -4.04 -20.25
N LYS A 161 -11.53 -4.52 -19.97
CA LYS A 161 -12.75 -4.08 -20.70
C LYS A 161 -13.99 -3.83 -19.86
N THR A 162 -13.98 -4.07 -18.55
CA THR A 162 -15.20 -3.91 -17.74
C THR A 162 -14.97 -2.93 -16.59
N THR A 163 -15.86 -1.96 -16.47
CA THR A 163 -15.96 -1.14 -15.27
C THR A 163 -16.60 -1.98 -14.18
N ASN A 164 -15.88 -2.25 -13.11
CA ASN A 164 -16.42 -2.93 -11.95
C ASN A 164 -16.86 -1.88 -10.93
N VAL A 165 -17.94 -2.16 -10.23
CA VAL A 165 -18.47 -1.30 -9.18
C VAL A 165 -18.31 -2.01 -7.84
N ILE A 166 -17.58 -1.40 -6.93
CA ILE A 166 -17.51 -1.85 -5.54
C ILE A 166 -18.55 -1.08 -4.73
N THR A 167 -19.27 -1.80 -3.89
CA THR A 167 -20.25 -1.19 -2.97
C THR A 167 -19.75 -1.35 -1.55
N ASP A 168 -19.57 -0.22 -0.86
CA ASP A 168 -19.38 -0.21 0.59
C ASP A 168 -20.74 -0.44 1.25
N LYS A 169 -20.88 -1.59 1.90
CA LYS A 169 -22.14 -1.98 2.55
C LYS A 169 -22.48 -1.12 3.77
N GLU A 170 -21.48 -0.57 4.45
CA GLU A 170 -21.69 0.26 5.64
C GLU A 170 -22.35 1.59 5.30
N ASN A 171 -21.91 2.21 4.21
CA ASN A 171 -22.39 3.54 3.80
C ASN A 171 -23.24 3.52 2.54
N ASN A 172 -23.46 2.35 1.94
CA ASN A 172 -24.12 2.17 0.64
C ASN A 172 -23.49 3.02 -0.47
N GLN A 173 -22.21 3.35 -0.34
CA GLN A 173 -21.49 4.11 -1.34
C GLN A 173 -20.96 3.18 -2.42
N LYS A 174 -21.13 3.62 -3.66
CA LYS A 174 -20.62 2.91 -4.85
C LYS A 174 -19.44 3.67 -5.42
N PHE A 175 -18.41 2.95 -5.79
CA PHE A 175 -17.28 3.51 -6.51
C PHE A 175 -16.86 2.59 -7.65
N GLU A 176 -16.50 3.19 -8.76
CA GLU A 176 -16.06 2.47 -9.94
C GLU A 176 -14.59 2.13 -9.82
N ILE A 177 -14.25 0.91 -10.19
CA ILE A 177 -12.86 0.49 -10.35
C ILE A 177 -12.61 0.46 -11.86
N GLY A 178 -11.67 1.28 -12.32
CA GLY A 178 -11.25 1.31 -13.71
C GLY A 178 -10.63 -0.03 -14.16
N ALA A 179 -10.66 -0.28 -15.45
CA ALA A 179 -10.19 -1.51 -16.06
C ALA A 179 -8.65 -1.68 -16.10
N ARG A 180 -7.86 -0.73 -15.60
CA ARG A 180 -6.38 -0.76 -15.66
C ARG A 180 -5.75 -0.34 -14.33
N GLY A 181 -4.61 -0.95 -14.02
CA GLY A 181 -3.87 -0.91 -12.75
C GLY A 181 -3.86 0.41 -11.98
N SER A 182 -3.41 1.52 -12.54
CA SER A 182 -3.36 2.82 -11.86
C SER A 182 -4.75 3.39 -11.55
N GLY A 183 -5.73 3.20 -12.43
CA GLY A 183 -7.08 3.70 -12.21
C GLY A 183 -7.77 3.04 -11.00
N ILE A 184 -7.45 1.78 -10.71
CA ILE A 184 -7.97 1.09 -9.52
C ILE A 184 -7.43 1.74 -8.25
N THR A 185 -6.13 1.96 -8.18
CA THR A 185 -5.47 2.58 -7.02
C THR A 185 -6.01 3.97 -6.74
N ASP A 186 -6.14 4.80 -7.79
CA ASP A 186 -6.65 6.18 -7.68
C ASP A 186 -8.09 6.20 -7.19
N ASN A 187 -8.92 5.29 -7.66
CA ASN A 187 -10.31 5.18 -7.24
C ASN A 187 -10.44 4.70 -5.79
N ILE A 188 -9.60 3.73 -5.35
CA ILE A 188 -9.55 3.29 -3.96
C ILE A 188 -9.09 4.44 -3.05
N ILE A 189 -8.02 5.15 -3.41
CA ILE A 189 -7.55 6.31 -2.64
C ILE A 189 -8.62 7.39 -2.56
N SER A 190 -9.30 7.68 -3.67
CA SER A 190 -10.38 8.66 -3.72
C SER A 190 -11.56 8.25 -2.83
N TYR A 191 -11.91 6.97 -2.80
CA TYR A 191 -12.91 6.43 -1.92
C TYR A 191 -12.51 6.59 -0.45
N ILE A 192 -11.30 6.16 -0.07
CA ILE A 192 -10.79 6.26 1.30
C ILE A 192 -10.76 7.73 1.77
N ARG A 193 -10.28 8.65 0.91
CA ARG A 193 -10.28 10.08 1.19
C ARG A 193 -11.67 10.63 1.50
N LYS A 194 -12.67 10.26 0.69
CA LYS A 194 -14.06 10.71 0.88
C LYS A 194 -14.68 10.11 2.13
N LYS A 195 -14.56 8.79 2.31
CA LYS A 195 -15.14 8.06 3.45
C LYS A 195 -14.61 8.58 4.78
N HIS A 196 -13.31 8.78 4.89
CA HIS A 196 -12.65 9.13 6.14
C HIS A 196 -12.30 10.62 6.26
N ASN A 197 -12.65 11.46 5.29
CA ASN A 197 -12.29 12.88 5.27
C ASN A 197 -10.80 13.09 5.64
N LEU A 198 -9.90 12.43 4.89
CA LEU A 198 -8.46 12.47 5.11
C LEU A 198 -7.71 13.02 3.90
N ASN A 199 -6.48 13.45 4.13
CA ASN A 199 -5.54 13.74 3.05
C ASN A 199 -4.76 12.47 2.71
N ALA A 200 -4.62 12.18 1.41
CA ALA A 200 -3.75 11.12 0.94
C ALA A 200 -2.68 11.68 0.02
N MET A 201 -1.44 11.26 0.24
CA MET A 201 -0.27 11.62 -0.55
C MET A 201 0.45 10.34 -0.96
N GLY A 202 0.65 10.16 -2.26
CA GLY A 202 1.45 9.08 -2.82
C GLY A 202 2.82 9.62 -3.26
N PHE A 203 3.88 8.89 -2.92
CA PHE A 203 5.22 9.13 -3.43
C PHE A 203 5.67 7.91 -4.22
N PHE A 204 5.94 8.12 -5.48
CA PHE A 204 6.51 7.10 -6.34
C PHE A 204 8.03 7.24 -6.36
N LEU A 205 8.72 6.17 -6.02
CA LEU A 205 10.17 6.15 -5.91
C LEU A 205 10.78 5.72 -7.25
N CYS A 206 11.57 6.59 -7.84
CA CYS A 206 12.22 6.37 -9.13
C CYS A 206 13.71 6.09 -8.95
N SER A 207 14.25 5.05 -9.61
CA SER A 207 15.67 4.66 -9.50
C SER A 207 16.56 5.27 -10.58
N GLY A 208 15.99 5.72 -11.66
CA GLY A 208 16.75 6.20 -12.78
C GLY A 208 15.95 7.03 -13.77
N ARG A 209 16.64 7.54 -14.79
CA ARG A 209 16.01 8.37 -15.82
C ARG A 209 14.82 7.69 -16.51
N SER A 210 14.91 6.39 -16.72
CA SER A 210 13.80 5.61 -17.32
C SER A 210 12.56 5.62 -16.46
N ASP A 211 12.72 5.43 -15.13
CA ASP A 211 11.58 5.40 -14.20
C ASP A 211 10.96 6.78 -14.05
N ILE A 212 11.81 7.82 -13.99
CA ILE A 212 11.35 9.21 -13.98
C ILE A 212 10.55 9.51 -15.26
N LYS A 213 11.05 9.08 -16.41
CA LYS A 213 10.37 9.24 -17.69
C LYS A 213 8.99 8.60 -17.66
N ASN A 214 8.93 7.34 -17.28
CA ASN A 214 7.68 6.58 -17.18
C ASN A 214 6.70 7.23 -16.17
N ALA A 215 7.21 7.72 -15.05
CA ALA A 215 6.40 8.41 -14.06
C ALA A 215 5.84 9.73 -14.61
N ILE A 216 6.65 10.53 -15.29
CA ILE A 216 6.20 11.77 -15.91
C ILE A 216 5.14 11.50 -16.99
N GLU A 217 5.38 10.55 -17.89
CA GLU A 217 4.42 10.16 -18.93
C GLU A 217 3.10 9.67 -18.35
N LYS A 218 3.13 9.05 -17.18
CA LYS A 218 1.96 8.50 -16.51
C LYS A 218 1.16 9.52 -15.71
N PHE A 219 1.85 10.45 -15.04
CA PHE A 219 1.23 11.39 -14.09
C PHE A 219 1.06 12.80 -14.66
N CYS A 220 1.74 13.15 -15.76
CA CYS A 220 1.51 14.43 -16.42
C CYS A 220 0.30 14.40 -17.32
N ILE A 221 -0.53 15.44 -17.18
CA ILE A 221 -1.80 15.57 -17.89
C ILE A 221 -1.59 15.82 -19.39
N ASP A 222 -0.48 16.43 -19.76
CA ASP A 222 -0.15 16.76 -21.14
C ASP A 222 1.35 16.58 -21.44
N ARG A 223 1.63 16.46 -22.74
CA ARG A 223 2.97 16.20 -23.27
C ARG A 223 3.93 17.39 -23.14
N GLU A 224 3.41 18.62 -23.12
CA GLU A 224 4.22 19.83 -22.98
C GLU A 224 4.74 19.96 -21.56
N THR A 225 3.86 19.74 -20.56
CA THR A 225 4.21 19.71 -19.15
C THR A 225 5.23 18.59 -18.88
N ALA A 226 5.02 17.39 -19.43
CA ALA A 226 5.99 16.29 -19.34
C ALA A 226 7.37 16.71 -19.90
N THR A 227 7.42 17.35 -21.08
CA THR A 227 8.67 17.80 -21.72
C THR A 227 9.38 18.88 -20.91
N SER A 228 8.62 19.77 -20.26
CA SER A 228 9.17 20.80 -19.38
C SER A 228 9.85 20.19 -18.15
N TYR A 229 9.20 19.23 -17.49
CA TYR A 229 9.79 18.50 -16.37
C TYR A 229 11.05 17.73 -16.75
N TYR A 230 11.09 17.13 -17.95
CA TYR A 230 12.30 16.46 -18.46
C TYR A 230 13.50 17.39 -18.51
N LYS A 231 13.31 18.59 -19.08
CA LYS A 231 14.39 19.58 -19.20
C LYS A 231 14.92 20.06 -17.84
N THR A 232 14.07 20.04 -16.81
CA THR A 232 14.44 20.45 -15.45
C THR A 232 15.22 19.35 -14.71
N VAL A 233 14.98 18.09 -15.04
CA VAL A 233 15.65 16.93 -14.40
C VAL A 233 16.98 16.59 -15.09
N GLU A 234 17.22 17.08 -16.31
CA GLU A 234 18.48 16.89 -17.06
C GLU A 234 19.57 17.92 -16.68
N GLN A 235 19.25 18.96 -15.93
CA GLN A 235 20.20 19.93 -15.36
C GLN A 235 20.63 19.51 -13.95
#